data_35fe58aec1ea202e2c40decadffc011a
#
_entry.id   35fe58aec1ea202e2c40decadffc011a
#
_cell.length_a   1.000
_cell.length_b   1.000
_cell.length_c   1.000
_cell.angle_alpha   90.00
_cell.angle_beta   90.00
_cell.angle_gamma   90.00
#
_symmetry.space_group_name_H-M   'P 1'
#
loop_
_entity.id
_entity.type
_entity.pdbx_description
1 polymer ?
#
loop_
_entity_poly.entity_id
_entity_poly.type
_entity_poly.pdbx_seq_one_letter_code
_entity_poly.pdbx_strand_id
1 'polypeptide(L)'
;IVFMGMGERLLNSRAVLEAIRCLSDDLGIGQRRITVSTVGVPKTLPQLAELAIETLGRAQFTLAVSLHAPNQQLREDLIPTAKAYPYDALLDDCRHYLEVTGRRVSFEYILLGQLNDRPEHAEELADRVGGFQSHVNLIAYNPIEEEEFQRPSRERIEGFRRVLERRGVAVSLRSSRGLDQDA
;
A
#
# COMPACT_ATOMS: atom_id res chain seq x y z
N ILE A 1 -2.55 8.74 -12.80
CA ILE A 1 -3.38 7.56 -13.15
C ILE A 1 -3.21 6.53 -12.05
N VAL A 2 -4.28 5.85 -11.68
CA VAL A 2 -4.25 4.79 -10.66
C VAL A 2 -4.90 3.54 -11.22
N PHE A 3 -4.17 2.43 -11.17
CA PHE A 3 -4.72 1.11 -11.39
C PHE A 3 -5.23 0.58 -10.05
N MET A 4 -6.43 1.02 -9.69
CA MET A 4 -7.18 0.62 -8.49
C MET A 4 -8.57 0.16 -8.88
N GLY A 5 -9.29 -0.51 -7.98
CA GLY A 5 -10.66 -0.93 -8.18
C GLY A 5 -10.82 -2.45 -8.12
N MET A 6 -11.87 -2.97 -8.72
CA MET A 6 -12.21 -4.40 -8.68
C MET A 6 -11.15 -5.28 -9.34
N GLY A 7 -10.81 -6.39 -8.69
CA GLY A 7 -9.83 -7.37 -9.16
C GLY A 7 -8.38 -7.07 -8.75
N GLU A 8 -7.54 -8.10 -8.77
CA GLU A 8 -6.11 -8.01 -8.43
C GLU A 8 -5.26 -7.79 -9.69
N ARG A 9 -4.52 -6.68 -9.71
CA ARG A 9 -3.72 -6.24 -10.88
C ARG A 9 -2.56 -7.16 -11.18
N LEU A 10 -1.93 -7.70 -10.15
CA LEU A 10 -0.74 -8.52 -10.32
C LEU A 10 -1.04 -9.91 -10.91
N LEU A 11 -2.29 -10.34 -10.93
CA LEU A 11 -2.71 -11.52 -11.68
C LEU A 11 -2.67 -11.30 -13.21
N ASN A 12 -2.59 -10.03 -13.65
CA ASN A 12 -2.49 -9.65 -15.06
C ASN A 12 -1.35 -8.65 -15.29
N SER A 13 -0.20 -8.89 -14.67
CA SER A 13 0.95 -7.97 -14.66
C SER A 13 1.39 -7.57 -16.06
N ARG A 14 1.39 -8.50 -17.03
CA ARG A 14 1.80 -8.19 -18.42
C ARG A 14 0.89 -7.13 -19.05
N ALA A 15 -0.42 -7.29 -18.98
CA ALA A 15 -1.35 -6.30 -19.56
C ALA A 15 -1.29 -4.95 -18.83
N VAL A 16 -1.06 -4.95 -17.51
CA VAL A 16 -0.87 -3.72 -16.73
C VAL A 16 0.41 -2.99 -17.19
N LEU A 17 1.50 -3.70 -17.35
CA LEU A 17 2.78 -3.11 -17.80
C LEU A 17 2.70 -2.61 -19.25
N GLU A 18 2.04 -3.33 -20.13
CA GLU A 18 1.78 -2.86 -21.51
C GLU A 18 0.91 -1.60 -21.52
N ALA A 19 -0.12 -1.53 -20.67
CA ALA A 19 -0.91 -0.31 -20.52
C ALA A 19 -0.07 0.87 -20.00
N ILE A 20 0.83 0.63 -19.04
CA ILE A 20 1.77 1.65 -18.56
C ILE A 20 2.70 2.11 -19.68
N ARG A 21 3.19 1.19 -20.51
CA ARG A 21 4.02 1.50 -21.67
C ARG A 21 3.27 2.40 -22.66
N CYS A 22 2.05 2.02 -23.07
CA CYS A 22 1.24 2.85 -23.95
C CYS A 22 0.94 4.23 -23.37
N LEU A 23 0.59 4.31 -22.06
CA LEU A 23 0.37 5.59 -21.39
C LEU A 23 1.61 6.48 -21.41
N SER A 24 2.80 5.88 -21.26
CA SER A 24 4.05 6.62 -21.21
C SER A 24 4.57 7.01 -22.60
N ASP A 25 4.56 6.08 -23.53
CA ASP A 25 5.18 6.25 -24.84
C ASP A 25 4.25 6.96 -25.83
N ASP A 26 2.94 6.59 -25.83
CA ASP A 26 2.00 7.11 -26.81
C ASP A 26 1.29 8.40 -26.31
N LEU A 27 1.03 8.48 -24.99
CA LEU A 27 0.29 9.60 -24.40
C LEU A 27 1.18 10.57 -23.58
N GLY A 28 2.48 10.31 -23.46
CA GLY A 28 3.43 11.15 -22.74
C GLY A 28 3.18 11.23 -21.23
N ILE A 29 2.46 10.30 -20.64
CA ILE A 29 2.17 10.26 -19.21
C ILE A 29 3.32 9.59 -18.48
N GLY A 30 4.20 10.37 -17.89
CA GLY A 30 5.36 9.82 -17.17
C GLY A 30 4.97 8.80 -16.10
N GLN A 31 5.67 7.67 -16.04
CA GLN A 31 5.41 6.56 -15.11
C GLN A 31 5.26 6.98 -13.64
N ARG A 32 5.96 8.05 -13.19
CA ARG A 32 5.85 8.57 -11.81
C ARG A 32 4.46 9.10 -11.45
N ARG A 33 3.59 9.33 -12.44
CA ARG A 33 2.19 9.73 -12.27
C ARG A 33 1.24 8.53 -12.27
N ILE A 34 1.78 7.31 -12.29
CA ILE A 34 1.03 6.08 -12.36
C ILE A 34 1.24 5.30 -11.07
N THR A 35 0.16 4.80 -10.49
CA THR A 35 0.18 3.94 -9.31
C THR A 35 -0.49 2.61 -9.64
N VAL A 36 0.17 1.52 -9.29
CA VAL A 36 -0.38 0.16 -9.37
C VAL A 36 -0.63 -0.32 -7.95
N SER A 37 -1.87 -0.65 -7.64
CA SER A 37 -2.27 -1.15 -6.32
C SER A 37 -2.43 -2.66 -6.35
N THR A 38 -2.03 -3.31 -5.25
CA THR A 38 -2.17 -4.75 -5.03
C THR A 38 -2.48 -5.06 -3.58
N VAL A 39 -3.26 -6.10 -3.34
CA VAL A 39 -3.43 -6.69 -2.01
C VAL A 39 -2.27 -7.64 -1.66
N GLY A 40 -1.48 -8.00 -2.64
CA GLY A 40 -0.42 -9.00 -2.55
C GLY A 40 -0.95 -10.41 -2.81
N VAL A 41 -0.40 -11.02 -3.86
CA VAL A 41 -0.62 -12.43 -4.21
C VAL A 41 0.74 -13.11 -4.24
N PRO A 42 0.90 -14.31 -3.68
CA PRO A 42 2.18 -15.01 -3.67
C PRO A 42 2.85 -15.06 -5.04
N LYS A 43 4.16 -14.82 -5.11
CA LYS A 43 5.00 -14.85 -6.31
C LYS A 43 4.76 -13.72 -7.34
N THR A 44 3.75 -12.88 -7.17
CA THR A 44 3.44 -11.85 -8.18
C THR A 44 4.34 -10.62 -8.08
N LEU A 45 4.81 -10.25 -6.91
CA LEU A 45 5.70 -9.10 -6.72
C LEU A 45 7.08 -9.31 -7.35
N PRO A 46 7.78 -10.44 -7.12
CA PRO A 46 9.03 -10.72 -7.82
C PRO A 46 8.85 -10.75 -9.34
N GLN A 47 7.80 -11.41 -9.83
CA GLN A 47 7.48 -11.41 -11.26
C GLN A 47 7.22 -10.01 -11.82
N LEU A 48 6.51 -9.16 -11.08
CA LEU A 48 6.28 -7.77 -11.48
C LEU A 48 7.59 -7.00 -11.63
N ALA A 49 8.53 -7.18 -10.68
CA ALA A 49 9.82 -6.51 -10.72
C ALA A 49 10.59 -6.84 -12.00
N GLU A 50 10.72 -8.13 -12.31
CA GLU A 50 11.41 -8.62 -13.52
C GLU A 50 10.71 -8.16 -14.80
N LEU A 51 9.41 -8.38 -14.91
CA LEU A 51 8.61 -7.98 -16.08
C LEU A 51 8.61 -6.48 -16.30
N ALA A 52 8.64 -5.66 -15.23
CA ALA A 52 8.68 -4.22 -15.36
C ALA A 52 10.01 -3.75 -15.99
N ILE A 53 11.14 -4.36 -15.64
CA ILE A 53 12.42 -4.07 -16.27
C ILE A 53 12.41 -4.53 -17.72
N GLU A 54 11.90 -5.74 -18.00
CA GLU A 54 11.79 -6.29 -19.36
C GLU A 54 10.93 -5.41 -20.28
N THR A 55 9.72 -5.01 -19.80
CA THR A 55 8.72 -4.31 -20.61
C THR A 55 8.98 -2.81 -20.74
N LEU A 56 9.46 -2.18 -19.67
CA LEU A 56 9.57 -0.71 -19.55
C LEU A 56 11.02 -0.22 -19.55
N GLY A 57 12.01 -1.12 -19.55
CA GLY A 57 13.43 -0.81 -19.35
C GLY A 57 13.76 -0.37 -17.92
N ARG A 58 12.80 0.22 -17.22
CA ARG A 58 12.87 0.62 -15.80
C ARG A 58 11.49 0.80 -15.22
N ALA A 59 11.28 0.37 -13.99
CA ALA A 59 10.04 0.61 -13.26
C ALA A 59 10.12 1.97 -12.55
N GLN A 60 9.27 2.94 -12.93
CA GLN A 60 9.18 4.24 -12.25
C GLN A 60 7.79 4.54 -11.71
N PHE A 61 6.80 3.72 -11.98
CA PHE A 61 5.48 3.82 -11.36
C PHE A 61 5.54 3.56 -9.84
N THR A 62 4.54 3.99 -9.12
CA THR A 62 4.39 3.69 -7.68
C THR A 62 3.73 2.34 -7.51
N LEU A 63 4.37 1.44 -6.77
CA LEU A 63 3.73 0.23 -6.28
C LEU A 63 3.10 0.52 -4.92
N ALA A 64 1.78 0.35 -4.82
CA ALA A 64 1.00 0.53 -3.60
C ALA A 64 0.51 -0.84 -3.11
N VAL A 65 0.97 -1.25 -1.93
CA VAL A 65 0.60 -2.54 -1.31
C VAL A 65 -0.39 -2.31 -0.19
N SER A 66 -1.58 -2.90 -0.31
CA SER A 66 -2.60 -2.88 0.74
C SER A 66 -2.16 -3.74 1.92
N LEU A 67 -1.65 -3.10 2.97
CA LEU A 67 -1.13 -3.78 4.16
C LEU A 67 -2.17 -3.87 5.27
N HIS A 68 -2.72 -2.72 5.67
CA HIS A 68 -3.84 -2.47 6.58
C HIS A 68 -3.70 -3.04 8.00
N ALA A 69 -2.61 -3.74 8.30
CA ALA A 69 -2.34 -4.33 9.60
C ALA A 69 -0.84 -4.32 9.92
N PRO A 70 -0.44 -4.32 11.19
CA PRO A 70 0.97 -4.37 11.59
C PRO A 70 1.53 -5.79 11.64
N ASN A 71 0.66 -6.83 11.64
CA ASN A 71 1.03 -8.22 11.80
C ASN A 71 0.12 -9.17 11.01
N GLN A 72 0.52 -10.45 10.98
CA GLN A 72 -0.18 -11.50 10.25
C GLN A 72 -1.62 -11.68 10.72
N GLN A 73 -1.83 -11.80 12.04
CA GLN A 73 -3.14 -12.13 12.60
C GLN A 73 -4.17 -11.07 12.21
N LEU A 74 -3.87 -9.81 12.47
CA LEU A 74 -4.79 -8.72 12.17
C LEU A 74 -4.98 -8.54 10.66
N ARG A 75 -3.93 -8.84 9.87
CA ARG A 75 -4.03 -8.79 8.41
C ARG A 75 -4.96 -9.88 7.87
N GLU A 76 -4.92 -11.09 8.41
CA GLU A 76 -5.83 -12.18 8.04
C GLU A 76 -7.29 -11.87 8.38
N ASP A 77 -7.52 -11.18 9.50
CA ASP A 77 -8.86 -10.76 9.92
C ASP A 77 -9.45 -9.71 8.97
N LEU A 78 -8.60 -8.83 8.42
CA LEU A 78 -9.01 -7.75 7.52
C LEU A 78 -8.98 -8.13 6.04
N ILE A 79 -8.09 -9.03 5.64
CA ILE A 79 -7.84 -9.41 4.25
C ILE A 79 -7.90 -10.94 4.15
N PRO A 80 -9.01 -11.53 3.73
CA PRO A 80 -9.15 -13.00 3.69
C PRO A 80 -8.08 -13.72 2.89
N THR A 81 -7.55 -13.09 1.83
CA THR A 81 -6.48 -13.66 0.99
C THR A 81 -5.10 -13.65 1.68
N ALA A 82 -4.93 -12.94 2.78
CA ALA A 82 -3.67 -12.86 3.52
C ALA A 82 -3.24 -14.20 4.13
N LYS A 83 -4.17 -15.11 4.36
CA LYS A 83 -3.87 -16.49 4.81
C LYS A 83 -2.97 -17.25 3.85
N ALA A 84 -3.08 -16.96 2.55
CA ALA A 84 -2.26 -17.60 1.52
C ALA A 84 -0.90 -16.93 1.32
N TYR A 85 -0.68 -15.75 1.90
CA TYR A 85 0.55 -14.99 1.75
C TYR A 85 1.06 -14.47 3.10
N PRO A 86 1.99 -15.18 3.74
CA PRO A 86 2.55 -14.78 5.03
C PRO A 86 3.09 -13.36 5.01
N TYR A 87 2.84 -12.60 6.08
CA TYR A 87 3.19 -11.19 6.20
C TYR A 87 4.67 -10.91 5.93
N ASP A 88 5.55 -11.74 6.52
CA ASP A 88 6.99 -11.59 6.35
C ASP A 88 7.43 -11.89 4.91
N ALA A 89 6.83 -12.91 4.26
CA ALA A 89 7.11 -13.20 2.86
C ALA A 89 6.66 -12.05 1.93
N LEU A 90 5.53 -11.42 2.21
CA LEU A 90 5.09 -10.23 1.48
C LEU A 90 6.09 -9.09 1.62
N LEU A 91 6.60 -8.83 2.83
CA LEU A 91 7.60 -7.78 3.05
C LEU A 91 8.95 -8.11 2.40
N ASP A 92 9.36 -9.38 2.40
CA ASP A 92 10.57 -9.81 1.73
C ASP A 92 10.47 -9.62 0.19
N ASP A 93 9.33 -9.95 -0.40
CA ASP A 93 9.07 -9.69 -1.81
C ASP A 93 9.00 -8.19 -2.13
N CYS A 94 8.54 -7.34 -1.19
CA CYS A 94 8.62 -5.88 -1.32
C CYS A 94 10.07 -5.37 -1.28
N ARG A 95 10.93 -5.95 -0.43
CA ARG A 95 12.37 -5.63 -0.40
C ARG A 95 13.04 -6.03 -1.71
N HIS A 96 12.74 -7.24 -2.20
CA HIS A 96 13.24 -7.69 -3.48
C HIS A 96 12.78 -6.79 -4.65
N TYR A 97 11.52 -6.35 -4.66
CA TYR A 97 11.03 -5.37 -5.63
C TYR A 97 11.85 -4.08 -5.61
N LEU A 98 12.16 -3.55 -4.41
CA LEU A 98 13.01 -2.37 -4.27
C LEU A 98 14.43 -2.63 -4.80
N GLU A 99 15.03 -3.78 -4.49
CA GLU A 99 16.38 -4.15 -4.94
C GLU A 99 16.47 -4.21 -6.47
N VAL A 100 15.49 -4.84 -7.12
CA VAL A 100 15.47 -5.00 -8.59
C VAL A 100 15.16 -3.67 -9.28
N THR A 101 14.21 -2.90 -8.78
CA THR A 101 13.69 -1.72 -9.49
C THR A 101 14.29 -0.39 -9.02
N GLY A 102 14.91 -0.36 -7.86
CA GLY A 102 15.35 0.87 -7.19
C GLY A 102 14.18 1.77 -6.73
N ARG A 103 12.93 1.24 -6.70
CA ARG A 103 11.73 2.01 -6.36
C ARG A 103 11.18 1.61 -5.02
N ARG A 104 10.99 2.62 -4.14
CA ARG A 104 10.34 2.40 -2.85
C ARG A 104 8.91 1.89 -3.04
N VAL A 105 8.47 1.04 -2.11
CA VAL A 105 7.09 0.57 -2.01
C VAL A 105 6.28 1.54 -1.15
N SER A 106 5.03 1.79 -1.52
CA SER A 106 4.05 2.51 -0.70
C SER A 106 3.13 1.50 -0.04
N PHE A 107 3.06 1.50 1.28
CA PHE A 107 2.12 0.68 2.04
C PHE A 107 0.87 1.49 2.35
N GLU A 108 -0.28 1.04 1.84
CA GLU A 108 -1.57 1.61 2.17
C GLU A 108 -2.06 1.02 3.49
N TYR A 109 -2.39 1.87 4.45
CA TYR A 109 -2.86 1.47 5.77
C TYR A 109 -4.12 2.23 6.14
N ILE A 110 -5.27 1.56 6.05
CA ILE A 110 -6.55 2.10 6.50
C ILE A 110 -6.61 2.01 8.01
N LEU A 111 -6.75 3.14 8.66
CA LEU A 111 -6.95 3.23 10.11
C LEU A 111 -8.43 3.01 10.43
N LEU A 112 -8.71 1.93 11.15
CA LEU A 112 -10.02 1.52 11.64
C LEU A 112 -10.08 1.74 13.15
N GLY A 113 -11.03 2.55 13.59
CA GLY A 113 -11.16 2.92 15.01
C GLY A 113 -11.31 1.69 15.92
N GLN A 114 -10.52 1.64 16.99
CA GLN A 114 -10.47 0.58 17.99
C GLN A 114 -9.94 -0.79 17.51
N LEU A 115 -9.67 -0.94 16.21
CA LEU A 115 -9.22 -2.21 15.65
C LEU A 115 -7.70 -2.22 15.40
N ASN A 116 -7.20 -1.31 14.55
CA ASN A 116 -5.79 -1.28 14.14
C ASN A 116 -5.12 0.09 14.35
N ASP A 117 -5.72 1.00 15.11
CA ASP A 117 -5.32 2.40 15.30
C ASP A 117 -4.57 2.68 16.61
N ARG A 118 -4.17 1.64 17.36
CA ARG A 118 -3.47 1.79 18.65
C ARG A 118 -2.02 2.22 18.45
N PRO A 119 -1.41 2.94 19.40
CA PRO A 119 0.03 3.28 19.36
C PRO A 119 0.93 2.05 19.22
N GLU A 120 0.58 0.93 19.87
CA GLU A 120 1.32 -0.33 19.82
C GLU A 120 1.34 -0.91 18.39
N HIS A 121 0.24 -0.76 17.64
CA HIS A 121 0.17 -1.16 16.24
C HIS A 121 1.08 -0.30 15.35
N ALA A 122 1.23 1.00 15.68
CA ALA A 122 2.16 1.87 14.96
C ALA A 122 3.63 1.51 15.23
N GLU A 123 3.98 1.16 16.48
CA GLU A 123 5.32 0.68 16.84
C GLU A 123 5.63 -0.64 16.11
N GLU A 124 4.71 -1.60 16.16
CA GLU A 124 4.86 -2.89 15.48
C GLU A 124 4.99 -2.71 13.96
N LEU A 125 4.16 -1.85 13.35
CA LEU A 125 4.27 -1.53 11.93
C LEU A 125 5.63 -0.92 11.59
N ALA A 126 6.11 0.01 12.42
CA ALA A 126 7.42 0.63 12.22
C ALA A 126 8.57 -0.38 12.29
N ASP A 127 8.50 -1.36 13.19
CA ASP A 127 9.48 -2.45 13.27
C ASP A 127 9.50 -3.30 11.99
N ARG A 128 8.32 -3.54 11.39
CA ARG A 128 8.18 -4.37 10.20
C ARG A 128 8.61 -3.68 8.91
N VAL A 129 8.21 -2.41 8.73
CA VAL A 129 8.52 -1.65 7.50
C VAL A 129 9.81 -0.84 7.59
N GLY A 130 10.41 -0.79 8.78
CA GLY A 130 11.73 -0.20 8.99
C GLY A 130 12.83 -0.98 8.29
N GLY A 131 13.98 -0.33 8.07
CA GLY A 131 15.17 -0.97 7.52
C GLY A 131 15.22 -1.06 6.00
N PHE A 132 14.18 -0.67 5.27
CA PHE A 132 14.24 -0.49 3.81
C PHE A 132 13.42 0.74 3.36
N GLN A 133 13.69 1.23 2.15
CA GLN A 133 13.01 2.40 1.61
C GLN A 133 11.53 2.12 1.34
N SER A 134 10.69 2.52 2.25
CA SER A 134 9.24 2.40 2.15
C SER A 134 8.55 3.72 2.48
N HIS A 135 7.27 3.79 2.20
CA HIS A 135 6.39 4.88 2.57
C HIS A 135 5.07 4.31 3.08
N VAL A 136 4.56 4.82 4.19
CA VAL A 136 3.25 4.42 4.71
C VAL A 136 2.25 5.53 4.39
N ASN A 137 1.19 5.20 3.67
CA ASN A 137 0.08 6.11 3.40
C ASN A 137 -1.08 5.74 4.33
N LEU A 138 -1.29 6.55 5.36
CA LEU A 138 -2.39 6.39 6.30
C LEU A 138 -3.68 6.92 5.67
N ILE A 139 -4.74 6.14 5.76
CA ILE A 139 -6.07 6.47 5.25
C ILE A 139 -7.04 6.36 6.42
N ALA A 140 -7.62 7.48 6.86
CA ALA A 140 -8.66 7.43 7.86
C ALA A 140 -9.92 6.81 7.25
N TYR A 141 -10.46 5.78 7.89
CA TYR A 141 -11.69 5.13 7.44
C TYR A 141 -12.86 6.10 7.49
N ASN A 142 -13.66 6.09 6.43
CA ASN A 142 -14.96 6.77 6.41
C ASN A 142 -16.04 5.72 6.55
N PRO A 143 -16.90 5.82 7.56
CA PRO A 143 -18.01 4.89 7.75
C PRO A 143 -18.89 4.79 6.51
N ILE A 144 -19.33 3.59 6.17
CA ILE A 144 -20.34 3.27 5.17
C ILE A 144 -21.49 2.53 5.87
N GLU A 145 -22.70 2.67 5.36
CA GLU A 145 -23.90 2.16 6.03
C GLU A 145 -23.93 0.63 6.23
N GLU A 146 -23.17 -0.09 5.41
CA GLU A 146 -23.15 -1.57 5.37
C GLU A 146 -22.09 -2.21 6.27
N GLU A 147 -21.20 -1.42 6.92
CA GLU A 147 -20.05 -1.93 7.65
C GLU A 147 -20.00 -1.41 9.10
N GLU A 148 -19.63 -2.29 10.02
CA GLU A 148 -19.55 -1.97 11.46
C GLU A 148 -18.26 -1.24 11.88
N PHE A 149 -17.33 -0.99 10.96
CA PHE A 149 -16.08 -0.32 11.28
C PHE A 149 -16.29 1.14 11.66
N GLN A 150 -15.49 1.60 12.60
CA GLN A 150 -15.56 2.97 13.11
C GLN A 150 -14.43 3.83 12.54
N ARG A 151 -14.72 5.11 12.34
CA ARG A 151 -13.68 6.10 12.05
C ARG A 151 -12.81 6.30 13.29
N PRO A 152 -11.46 6.27 13.16
CA PRO A 152 -10.58 6.61 14.27
C PRO A 152 -10.74 8.10 14.65
N SER A 153 -10.54 8.42 15.93
CA SER A 153 -10.50 9.81 16.38
C SER A 153 -9.29 10.54 15.78
N ARG A 154 -9.39 11.87 15.66
CA ARG A 154 -8.28 12.70 15.18
C ARG A 154 -7.01 12.50 16.02
N GLU A 155 -7.18 12.36 17.32
CA GLU A 155 -6.07 12.12 18.25
C GLU A 155 -5.36 10.78 17.96
N ARG A 156 -6.14 9.71 17.68
CA ARG A 156 -5.60 8.40 17.31
C ARG A 156 -4.82 8.46 15.99
N ILE A 157 -5.37 9.10 14.97
CA ILE A 157 -4.71 9.28 13.67
C ILE A 157 -3.38 10.02 13.84
N GLU A 158 -3.38 11.15 14.54
CA GLU A 158 -2.18 11.95 14.77
C GLU A 158 -1.17 11.24 15.69
N GLY A 159 -1.65 10.48 16.68
CA GLY A 159 -0.82 9.63 17.54
C GLY A 159 -0.08 8.57 16.73
N PHE A 160 -0.81 7.83 15.91
CA PHE A 160 -0.26 6.79 15.03
C PHE A 160 0.79 7.37 14.07
N ARG A 161 0.48 8.49 13.40
CA ARG A 161 1.41 9.18 12.51
C ARG A 161 2.70 9.58 13.22
N ARG A 162 2.60 10.21 14.41
CA ARG A 162 3.75 10.64 15.20
C ARG A 162 4.65 9.48 15.63
N VAL A 163 4.09 8.31 15.93
CA VAL A 163 4.88 7.12 16.25
C VAL A 163 5.71 6.71 15.03
N LEU A 164 5.11 6.61 13.84
CA LEU A 164 5.84 6.25 12.62
C LEU A 164 6.94 7.27 12.28
N GLU A 165 6.65 8.57 12.38
CA GLU A 165 7.63 9.65 12.16
C GLU A 165 8.82 9.56 13.12
N ARG A 166 8.56 9.36 14.42
CA ARG A 166 9.59 9.18 15.45
C ARG A 166 10.47 7.97 15.17
N ARG A 167 9.91 6.90 14.61
CA ARG A 167 10.62 5.69 14.21
C ARG A 167 11.32 5.81 12.85
N GLY A 168 11.29 7.00 12.23
CA GLY A 168 11.95 7.28 10.95
C GLY A 168 11.25 6.67 9.73
N VAL A 169 10.00 6.27 9.87
CA VAL A 169 9.18 5.78 8.75
C VAL A 169 8.59 6.97 7.99
N ALA A 170 8.80 7.05 6.69
CA ALA A 170 8.18 8.06 5.86
C ALA A 170 6.66 7.81 5.81
N VAL A 171 5.88 8.79 6.23
CA VAL A 171 4.43 8.64 6.36
C VAL A 171 3.69 9.85 5.78
N SER A 172 2.55 9.61 5.17
CA SER A 172 1.57 10.64 4.79
C SER A 172 0.18 10.24 5.27
N LEU A 173 -0.64 11.26 5.52
CA LEU A 173 -2.06 11.08 5.82
C LEU A 173 -2.86 11.53 4.60
N ARG A 174 -3.65 10.64 4.04
CA ARG A 174 -4.58 10.97 2.98
C ARG A 174 -5.83 11.60 3.59
N SER A 175 -6.07 12.88 3.30
CA SER A 175 -7.32 13.53 3.67
C SER A 175 -8.48 12.95 2.86
N SER A 176 -9.55 12.56 3.55
CA SER A 176 -10.80 12.20 2.88
C SER A 176 -11.43 13.46 2.34
N ARG A 177 -11.57 13.56 1.02
CA ARG A 177 -12.37 14.61 0.40
C ARG A 177 -13.84 14.22 0.53
N GLY A 178 -14.67 15.09 1.12
CA GLY A 178 -16.12 14.92 1.18
C GLY A 178 -16.77 14.95 2.56
N LEU A 179 -16.00 15.11 3.64
CA LEU A 179 -16.56 15.26 5.00
C LEU A 179 -16.79 16.71 5.42
N ASP A 180 -16.37 17.68 4.62
CA ASP A 180 -16.54 19.12 4.92
C ASP A 180 -17.86 19.70 4.37
N GLN A 181 -18.81 18.85 3.95
CA GLN A 181 -20.10 19.30 3.42
C GLN A 181 -21.27 19.21 4.40
N ASP A 182 -21.03 18.72 5.61
CA ASP A 182 -22.02 18.70 6.71
C ASP A 182 -21.53 19.59 7.88
N ALA A 183 -21.47 20.89 7.65
CA ALA A 183 -21.33 21.92 8.65
C ALA A 183 -22.31 23.05 8.38
#